data_acd9db9ee592a6c0ebc9eb3e95b7aec7
#
_entry.id   acd9db9ee592a6c0ebc9eb3e95b7aec7
#
_cell.length_a   1.000
_cell.length_b   1.000
_cell.length_c   1.000
_cell.angle_alpha   90.00
_cell.angle_beta   90.00
_cell.angle_gamma   90.00
#
_symmetry.space_group_name_H-M   'P 1'
#
loop_
_entity.id
_entity.type
_entity.pdbx_description
1 polymer ?
#
loop_
_entity_poly.entity_id
_entity_poly.type
_entity_poly.pdbx_seq_one_letter_code
_entity_poly.pdbx_strand_id
1 'polypeptide(L)'
;MDAAVQFIDAELDPILKGANRSFETGTISAVVTAGEDVSALLVRVLAGLTPLQRGQVLVLGHDLALLSREKRDEVRRRIGIVYPDGGLVSNLKVLENVTLPLLYHTGESSREIENRAIALLDRFGCGEILFELPGTLSVALRRRAGFARALALEPELIVYYWREGGLDSGETELFLREAVAFHGEAPGRTTIFLAPHEGALAGGGTIPVVHLTKGRFE
;
A
#
# COMPACT_ATOMS: atom_id res chain seq x y z
N MET A 1 19.61 -10.76 6.67
CA MET A 1 18.89 -9.54 6.21
C MET A 1 17.58 -9.52 6.96
N ASP A 2 17.14 -8.36 7.41
CA ASP A 2 15.91 -8.26 8.17
C ASP A 2 14.71 -8.28 7.19
N ALA A 3 13.68 -9.04 7.51
CA ALA A 3 12.48 -9.10 6.71
C ALA A 3 11.52 -7.94 7.06
N ALA A 4 11.03 -7.24 6.05
CA ALA A 4 9.98 -6.22 6.22
C ALA A 4 8.62 -6.85 6.51
N VAL A 5 8.35 -8.02 5.91
CA VAL A 5 7.16 -8.83 6.19
C VAL A 5 7.56 -10.30 6.30
N GLN A 6 7.08 -10.99 7.34
CA GLN A 6 7.33 -12.40 7.53
C GLN A 6 6.06 -13.13 7.96
N PHE A 7 5.68 -14.14 7.21
CA PHE A 7 4.64 -15.11 7.55
C PHE A 7 5.28 -16.34 8.16
N ILE A 8 4.81 -16.77 9.34
CA ILE A 8 5.33 -17.92 10.10
C ILE A 8 4.16 -18.82 10.45
N ASP A 9 4.07 -19.96 9.79
CA ASP A 9 2.99 -20.94 9.93
C ASP A 9 1.60 -20.27 9.95
N ALA A 10 1.44 -19.25 9.11
CA ALA A 10 0.29 -18.37 9.13
C ALA A 10 -0.96 -19.09 8.62
N GLU A 11 -2.02 -19.11 9.44
CA GLU A 11 -3.32 -19.68 9.09
C GLU A 11 -4.42 -18.63 9.21
N LEU A 12 -5.18 -18.46 8.13
CA LEU A 12 -6.38 -17.64 8.06
C LEU A 12 -7.27 -18.18 6.95
N ASP A 13 -8.31 -18.92 7.32
CA ASP A 13 -9.23 -19.52 6.34
C ASP A 13 -10.07 -18.44 5.63
N PRO A 14 -10.25 -18.53 4.31
CA PRO A 14 -9.75 -19.57 3.40
C PRO A 14 -8.39 -19.24 2.73
N ILE A 15 -7.69 -18.16 3.13
CA ILE A 15 -6.61 -17.54 2.33
C ILE A 15 -5.19 -18.00 2.69
N LEU A 16 -4.95 -18.45 3.93
CA LEU A 16 -3.64 -18.90 4.39
C LEU A 16 -3.75 -20.24 5.10
N LYS A 17 -2.88 -21.21 4.77
CA LYS A 17 -2.88 -22.57 5.30
C LYS A 17 -1.47 -23.02 5.66
N GLY A 18 -0.99 -22.63 6.86
CA GLY A 18 0.39 -22.86 7.28
C GLY A 18 1.38 -22.16 6.35
N ALA A 19 1.09 -20.92 5.99
CA ALA A 19 1.89 -20.16 5.04
C ALA A 19 3.18 -19.66 5.67
N ASN A 20 4.31 -19.88 4.98
CA ASN A 20 5.64 -19.43 5.38
C ASN A 20 6.26 -18.62 4.23
N ARG A 21 6.65 -17.37 4.49
CA ARG A 21 7.31 -16.50 3.51
C ARG A 21 7.92 -15.29 4.17
N SER A 22 9.11 -14.89 3.70
CA SER A 22 9.73 -13.61 4.05
C SER A 22 9.84 -12.73 2.82
N PHE A 23 9.57 -11.44 3.01
CA PHE A 23 9.83 -10.35 2.07
C PHE A 23 10.91 -9.47 2.70
N GLU A 24 12.09 -9.49 2.09
CA GLU A 24 13.27 -8.82 2.63
C GLU A 24 13.14 -7.30 2.55
N THR A 25 13.71 -6.62 3.54
CA THR A 25 13.80 -5.16 3.58
C THR A 25 14.54 -4.63 2.34
N GLY A 26 14.03 -3.57 1.74
CA GLY A 26 14.62 -2.95 0.55
C GLY A 26 14.30 -3.66 -0.77
N THR A 27 13.40 -4.64 -0.77
CA THR A 27 13.02 -5.35 -2.00
C THR A 27 11.69 -4.88 -2.56
N ILE A 28 11.51 -5.08 -3.86
CA ILE A 28 10.23 -4.96 -4.55
C ILE A 28 9.78 -6.35 -4.97
N SER A 29 8.52 -6.69 -4.72
CA SER A 29 7.97 -8.02 -5.03
C SER A 29 6.50 -7.93 -5.41
N ALA A 30 6.03 -8.90 -6.18
CA ALA A 30 4.61 -9.08 -6.48
C ALA A 30 4.10 -10.37 -5.85
N VAL A 31 2.94 -10.34 -5.24
CA VAL A 31 2.19 -11.51 -4.80
C VAL A 31 0.98 -11.66 -5.70
N VAL A 32 0.97 -12.70 -6.50
CA VAL A 32 -0.20 -13.07 -7.30
C VAL A 32 -1.16 -13.87 -6.42
N THR A 33 -2.38 -13.36 -6.29
CA THR A 33 -3.42 -13.94 -5.44
C THR A 33 -4.53 -14.58 -6.25
N ALA A 34 -5.26 -15.52 -5.67
CA ALA A 34 -6.34 -16.23 -6.35
C ALA A 34 -7.61 -15.37 -6.59
N GLY A 35 -7.60 -14.09 -6.17
CA GLY A 35 -8.73 -13.18 -6.37
C GLY A 35 -8.66 -11.92 -5.50
N GLU A 36 -9.56 -10.98 -5.78
CA GLU A 36 -9.61 -9.69 -5.09
C GLU A 36 -9.87 -9.81 -3.58
N ASP A 37 -10.71 -10.75 -3.16
CA ASP A 37 -11.01 -10.98 -1.75
C ASP A 37 -9.77 -11.43 -0.97
N VAL A 38 -8.90 -12.22 -1.59
CA VAL A 38 -7.63 -12.66 -1.01
C VAL A 38 -6.70 -11.47 -0.82
N SER A 39 -6.55 -10.63 -1.85
CA SER A 39 -5.74 -9.41 -1.77
C SER A 39 -6.26 -8.45 -0.71
N ALA A 40 -7.59 -8.21 -0.67
CA ALA A 40 -8.21 -7.34 0.34
C ALA A 40 -7.96 -7.84 1.77
N LEU A 41 -8.06 -9.16 2.00
CA LEU A 41 -7.85 -9.74 3.30
C LEU A 41 -6.36 -9.72 3.71
N LEU A 42 -5.43 -9.95 2.75
CA LEU A 42 -3.99 -9.80 3.00
C LEU A 42 -3.63 -8.36 3.40
N VAL A 43 -4.19 -7.34 2.73
CA VAL A 43 -4.02 -5.93 3.12
C VAL A 43 -4.45 -5.73 4.57
N ARG A 44 -5.59 -6.28 4.97
CA ARG A 44 -6.09 -6.16 6.35
C ARG A 44 -5.20 -6.85 7.36
N VAL A 45 -4.62 -8.02 7.01
CA VAL A 45 -3.65 -8.73 7.84
C VAL A 45 -2.38 -7.89 8.00
N LEU A 46 -1.81 -7.39 6.90
CA LEU A 46 -0.59 -6.57 6.91
C LEU A 46 -0.79 -5.23 7.66
N ALA A 47 -2.00 -4.69 7.65
CA ALA A 47 -2.35 -3.51 8.44
C ALA A 47 -2.68 -3.82 9.91
N GLY A 48 -2.65 -5.10 10.34
CA GLY A 48 -3.04 -5.51 11.69
C GLY A 48 -4.53 -5.26 12.00
N LEU A 49 -5.38 -5.30 10.97
CA LEU A 49 -6.84 -5.12 11.09
C LEU A 49 -7.59 -6.45 11.18
N THR A 50 -6.93 -7.53 10.81
CA THR A 50 -7.48 -8.89 10.88
C THR A 50 -6.43 -9.80 11.50
N PRO A 51 -6.68 -10.37 12.68
CA PRO A 51 -5.76 -11.32 13.30
C PRO A 51 -5.76 -12.66 12.54
N LEU A 52 -4.68 -13.39 12.62
CA LEU A 52 -4.61 -14.77 12.16
C LEU A 52 -5.37 -15.71 13.11
N GLN A 53 -5.78 -16.88 12.59
CA GLN A 53 -6.31 -17.96 13.40
C GLN A 53 -5.18 -18.73 14.12
N ARG A 54 -4.02 -18.90 13.45
CA ARG A 54 -2.80 -19.52 14.00
C ARG A 54 -1.55 -18.94 13.32
N GLY A 55 -0.40 -19.15 13.95
CA GLY A 55 0.88 -18.64 13.45
C GLY A 55 1.04 -17.14 13.70
N GLN A 56 1.92 -16.51 12.95
CA GLN A 56 2.27 -15.08 13.10
C GLN A 56 2.48 -14.41 11.74
N VAL A 57 2.20 -13.10 11.71
CA VAL A 57 2.69 -12.21 10.66
C VAL A 57 3.43 -11.06 11.32
N LEU A 58 4.73 -10.99 11.05
CA LEU A 58 5.54 -9.86 11.48
C LEU A 58 5.57 -8.82 10.35
N VAL A 59 5.27 -7.58 10.68
CA VAL A 59 5.35 -6.43 9.78
C VAL A 59 6.32 -5.42 10.40
N LEU A 60 7.39 -5.09 9.67
CA LEU A 60 8.49 -4.27 10.18
C LEU A 60 9.02 -4.77 11.54
N GLY A 61 9.13 -6.10 11.69
CA GLY A 61 9.59 -6.77 12.90
C GLY A 61 8.55 -6.92 14.03
N HIS A 62 7.30 -6.53 13.80
CA HIS A 62 6.26 -6.52 14.85
C HIS A 62 5.03 -7.36 14.46
N ASP A 63 4.54 -8.18 15.39
CA ASP A 63 3.20 -8.76 15.29
C ASP A 63 2.17 -7.69 15.73
N LEU A 64 1.53 -7.06 14.74
CA LEU A 64 0.60 -5.96 14.96
C LEU A 64 -0.64 -6.37 15.79
N ALA A 65 -1.00 -7.66 15.79
CA ALA A 65 -2.13 -8.16 16.56
C ALA A 65 -1.85 -8.15 18.08
N LEU A 66 -0.58 -8.24 18.47
CA LEU A 66 -0.15 -8.31 19.86
C LEU A 66 0.22 -6.93 20.46
N LEU A 67 0.33 -5.89 19.63
CA LEU A 67 0.71 -4.55 20.08
C LEU A 67 -0.44 -3.82 20.77
N SER A 68 -0.10 -2.94 21.72
CA SER A 68 -1.02 -1.90 22.20
C SER A 68 -1.46 -0.99 21.04
N ARG A 69 -2.56 -0.26 21.23
CA ARG A 69 -3.06 0.66 20.20
C ARG A 69 -2.00 1.67 19.78
N GLU A 70 -1.33 2.31 20.74
CA GLU A 70 -0.32 3.34 20.51
C GLU A 70 0.86 2.79 19.69
N LYS A 71 1.42 1.64 20.10
CA LYS A 71 2.54 0.99 19.37
C LYS A 71 2.12 0.51 17.99
N ARG A 72 0.89 0.02 17.83
CA ARG A 72 0.35 -0.38 16.55
C ARG A 72 0.21 0.81 15.60
N ASP A 73 -0.25 1.95 16.09
CA ASP A 73 -0.39 3.17 15.30
C ASP A 73 0.99 3.75 14.93
N GLU A 74 2.02 3.59 15.77
CA GLU A 74 3.41 3.91 15.43
C GLU A 74 3.95 3.06 14.28
N VAL A 75 3.66 1.77 14.25
CA VAL A 75 4.08 0.91 13.13
C VAL A 75 3.26 1.21 11.87
N ARG A 76 1.94 1.42 12.00
CA ARG A 76 1.06 1.70 10.86
C ARG A 76 1.44 2.97 10.09
N ARG A 77 1.92 4.02 10.75
CA ARG A 77 2.38 5.23 10.04
C ARG A 77 3.60 4.99 9.14
N ARG A 78 4.32 3.88 9.34
CA ARG A 78 5.43 3.43 8.50
C ARG A 78 4.98 2.54 7.34
N ILE A 79 3.66 2.28 7.22
CA ILE A 79 3.06 1.43 6.19
C ILE A 79 2.17 2.30 5.31
N GLY A 80 2.48 2.38 4.03
CA GLY A 80 1.62 2.97 3.01
C GLY A 80 0.76 1.91 2.32
N ILE A 81 -0.55 2.11 2.27
CA ILE A 81 -1.45 1.20 1.55
C ILE A 81 -2.12 1.98 0.42
N VAL A 82 -1.90 1.52 -0.80
CA VAL A 82 -2.50 2.09 -2.01
C VAL A 82 -3.66 1.21 -2.45
N TYR A 83 -4.88 1.75 -2.36
CA TYR A 83 -6.11 1.04 -2.71
C TYR A 83 -6.48 1.24 -4.18
N PRO A 84 -7.15 0.26 -4.81
CA PRO A 84 -7.50 0.31 -6.23
C PRO A 84 -8.50 1.41 -6.60
N ASP A 85 -9.28 1.89 -5.64
CA ASP A 85 -10.22 3.02 -5.78
C ASP A 85 -9.70 4.33 -5.17
N GLY A 86 -8.41 4.35 -4.76
CA GLY A 86 -7.76 5.44 -4.04
C GLY A 86 -8.00 5.43 -2.54
N GLY A 87 -9.05 4.77 -2.05
CA GLY A 87 -9.40 4.68 -0.62
C GLY A 87 -9.59 6.04 0.06
N LEU A 88 -9.98 7.08 -0.68
CA LEU A 88 -10.14 8.44 -0.16
C LEU A 88 -11.38 8.56 0.73
N VAL A 89 -11.31 9.39 1.74
CA VAL A 89 -12.43 9.76 2.60
C VAL A 89 -13.38 10.65 1.78
N SER A 90 -14.60 10.20 1.54
CA SER A 90 -15.51 10.74 0.53
C SER A 90 -15.99 12.18 0.80
N ASN A 91 -16.05 12.58 2.08
CA ASN A 91 -16.48 13.92 2.52
C ASN A 91 -15.32 14.89 2.77
N LEU A 92 -14.09 14.50 2.47
CA LEU A 92 -12.91 15.34 2.51
C LEU A 92 -12.45 15.66 1.08
N LYS A 93 -12.00 16.90 0.85
CA LYS A 93 -11.36 17.31 -0.40
C LYS A 93 -10.08 16.51 -0.65
N VAL A 94 -9.60 16.49 -1.88
CA VAL A 94 -8.35 15.80 -2.24
C VAL A 94 -7.18 16.26 -1.37
N LEU A 95 -6.98 17.57 -1.23
CA LEU A 95 -5.92 18.13 -0.38
C LEU A 95 -6.08 17.70 1.08
N GLU A 96 -7.29 17.76 1.61
CA GLU A 96 -7.59 17.32 2.98
C GLU A 96 -7.31 15.83 3.21
N ASN A 97 -7.57 14.99 2.20
CA ASN A 97 -7.22 13.57 2.26
C ASN A 97 -5.71 13.33 2.39
N VAL A 98 -4.88 14.12 1.71
CA VAL A 98 -3.42 13.97 1.75
C VAL A 98 -2.81 14.65 2.98
N THR A 99 -3.36 15.75 3.45
CA THR A 99 -2.91 16.42 4.68
C THR A 99 -3.28 15.64 5.95
N LEU A 100 -4.37 14.86 5.92
CA LEU A 100 -4.89 14.15 7.10
C LEU A 100 -3.83 13.30 7.83
N PRO A 101 -3.09 12.38 7.19
CA PRO A 101 -2.05 11.62 7.88
C PRO A 101 -0.93 12.50 8.44
N LEU A 102 -0.56 13.56 7.76
CA LEU A 102 0.46 14.50 8.21
C LEU A 102 0.04 15.23 9.48
N LEU A 103 -1.21 15.73 9.51
CA LEU A 103 -1.79 16.40 10.68
C LEU A 103 -1.80 15.51 11.94
N TYR A 104 -2.03 14.21 11.78
CA TYR A 104 -2.10 13.27 12.91
C TYR A 104 -0.73 12.77 13.39
N HIS A 105 0.28 12.74 12.51
CA HIS A 105 1.51 12.00 12.78
C HIS A 105 2.78 12.84 12.74
N THR A 106 2.71 14.12 12.35
CA THR A 106 3.86 15.03 12.37
C THR A 106 3.62 16.20 13.33
N GLY A 107 4.70 16.87 13.74
CA GLY A 107 4.63 18.13 14.46
C GLY A 107 4.82 19.35 13.56
N GLU A 108 4.67 19.18 12.24
CA GLU A 108 4.83 20.22 11.25
C GLU A 108 3.71 21.28 11.37
N SER A 109 4.01 22.53 11.01
CA SER A 109 2.99 23.57 10.94
C SER A 109 1.99 23.28 9.82
N SER A 110 0.77 23.82 9.93
CA SER A 110 -0.27 23.65 8.90
C SER A 110 0.20 24.06 7.49
N ARG A 111 1.06 25.09 7.41
CA ARG A 111 1.62 25.56 6.15
C ARG A 111 2.63 24.57 5.54
N GLU A 112 3.47 23.97 6.35
CA GLU A 112 4.42 22.96 5.90
C GLU A 112 3.69 21.71 5.42
N ILE A 113 2.68 21.25 6.17
CA ILE A 113 1.82 20.13 5.80
C ILE A 113 1.12 20.39 4.47
N GLU A 114 0.52 21.57 4.30
CA GLU A 114 -0.17 21.92 3.07
C GLU A 114 0.78 21.95 1.86
N ASN A 115 1.94 22.62 1.99
CA ASN A 115 2.95 22.66 0.95
C ASN A 115 3.44 21.28 0.55
N ARG A 116 3.68 20.39 1.51
CA ARG A 116 4.10 19.01 1.29
C ARG A 116 3.02 18.19 0.58
N ALA A 117 1.77 18.33 0.99
CA ALA A 117 0.64 17.67 0.36
C ALA A 117 0.41 18.15 -1.08
N ILE A 118 0.51 19.46 -1.35
CA ILE A 118 0.42 20.03 -2.69
C ILE A 118 1.54 19.47 -3.57
N ALA A 119 2.79 19.48 -3.11
CA ALA A 119 3.93 18.97 -3.88
C ALA A 119 3.74 17.49 -4.25
N LEU A 120 3.20 16.67 -3.33
CA LEU A 120 2.87 15.27 -3.62
C LEU A 120 1.75 15.15 -4.65
N LEU A 121 0.69 15.95 -4.53
CA LEU A 121 -0.43 15.94 -5.46
C LEU A 121 -0.02 16.40 -6.85
N ASP A 122 0.82 17.44 -6.95
CA ASP A 122 1.39 17.91 -8.22
C ASP A 122 2.24 16.82 -8.89
N ARG A 123 3.09 16.15 -8.12
CA ARG A 123 3.92 15.03 -8.61
C ARG A 123 3.07 13.94 -9.30
N PHE A 124 1.90 13.64 -8.76
CA PHE A 124 1.00 12.62 -9.31
C PHE A 124 -0.08 13.18 -10.24
N GLY A 125 0.09 14.43 -10.71
CA GLY A 125 -0.82 15.08 -11.68
C GLY A 125 -2.21 15.36 -11.11
N CYS A 126 -2.29 15.69 -9.81
CA CYS A 126 -3.52 16.03 -9.09
C CYS A 126 -3.60 17.52 -8.67
N GLY A 127 -2.71 18.39 -9.16
CA GLY A 127 -2.65 19.81 -8.77
C GLY A 127 -3.89 20.63 -9.10
N GLU A 128 -4.63 20.25 -10.16
CA GLU A 128 -5.86 20.96 -10.55
C GLU A 128 -7.10 20.55 -9.76
N ILE A 129 -7.03 19.44 -8.98
CA ILE A 129 -8.18 18.86 -8.29
C ILE A 129 -8.10 18.95 -6.76
N LEU A 130 -7.25 19.82 -6.23
CA LEU A 130 -6.97 19.95 -4.78
C LEU A 130 -8.23 20.12 -3.94
N PHE A 131 -9.20 20.87 -4.43
CA PHE A 131 -10.42 21.25 -3.73
C PHE A 131 -11.65 20.44 -4.13
N GLU A 132 -11.48 19.47 -5.03
CA GLU A 132 -12.55 18.57 -5.46
C GLU A 132 -12.82 17.47 -4.41
N LEU A 133 -14.06 16.98 -4.40
CA LEU A 133 -14.43 15.80 -3.60
C LEU A 133 -14.15 14.52 -4.40
N PRO A 134 -13.78 13.40 -3.74
CA PRO A 134 -13.51 12.14 -4.43
C PRO A 134 -14.63 11.63 -5.33
N GLY A 135 -15.89 11.93 -5.00
CA GLY A 135 -17.06 11.49 -5.76
C GLY A 135 -17.18 12.12 -7.16
N THR A 136 -16.54 13.27 -7.42
CA THR A 136 -16.55 13.95 -8.72
C THR A 136 -15.43 13.49 -9.66
N LEU A 137 -14.47 12.69 -9.15
CA LEU A 137 -13.26 12.34 -9.85
C LEU A 137 -13.38 11.03 -10.65
N SER A 138 -12.62 10.91 -11.74
CA SER A 138 -12.39 9.65 -12.41
C SER A 138 -11.69 8.64 -11.48
N VAL A 139 -11.76 7.34 -11.80
CA VAL A 139 -11.06 6.29 -11.06
C VAL A 139 -9.54 6.55 -11.04
N ALA A 140 -8.98 6.97 -12.19
CA ALA A 140 -7.57 7.30 -12.32
C ALA A 140 -7.14 8.42 -11.36
N LEU A 141 -7.86 9.52 -11.31
CA LEU A 141 -7.56 10.65 -10.42
C LEU A 141 -7.71 10.26 -8.94
N ARG A 142 -8.76 9.50 -8.57
CA ARG A 142 -8.90 8.99 -7.20
C ARG A 142 -7.71 8.11 -6.80
N ARG A 143 -7.27 7.22 -7.71
CA ARG A 143 -6.13 6.32 -7.47
C ARG A 143 -4.83 7.10 -7.28
N ARG A 144 -4.56 8.12 -8.12
CA ARG A 144 -3.39 9.00 -8.00
C ARG A 144 -3.39 9.80 -6.69
N ALA A 145 -4.52 10.38 -6.32
CA ALA A 145 -4.66 11.10 -5.04
C ALA A 145 -4.52 10.15 -3.84
N GLY A 146 -5.06 8.94 -3.92
CA GLY A 146 -4.87 7.90 -2.92
C GLY A 146 -3.42 7.44 -2.80
N PHE A 147 -2.70 7.42 -3.91
CA PHE A 147 -1.27 7.16 -3.94
C PHE A 147 -0.50 8.26 -3.22
N ALA A 148 -0.74 9.54 -3.55
CA ALA A 148 -0.14 10.67 -2.84
C ALA A 148 -0.38 10.58 -1.32
N ARG A 149 -1.61 10.26 -0.90
CA ARG A 149 -1.93 10.09 0.53
C ARG A 149 -1.16 8.95 1.19
N ALA A 150 -1.05 7.80 0.52
CA ALA A 150 -0.34 6.64 1.06
C ALA A 150 1.16 6.90 1.26
N LEU A 151 1.74 7.81 0.45
CA LEU A 151 3.15 8.17 0.50
C LEU A 151 3.45 9.38 1.39
N ALA A 152 2.42 10.07 1.89
CA ALA A 152 2.58 11.33 2.62
C ALA A 152 3.50 11.23 3.84
N LEU A 153 3.53 10.08 4.53
CA LEU A 153 4.40 9.81 5.67
C LEU A 153 5.74 9.13 5.32
N GLU A 154 6.10 9.07 4.02
CA GLU A 154 7.34 8.42 3.56
C GLU A 154 7.51 6.98 4.10
N PRO A 155 6.55 6.08 3.82
CA PRO A 155 6.51 4.77 4.43
C PRO A 155 7.73 3.91 4.08
N GLU A 156 8.10 3.02 5.01
CA GLU A 156 9.15 2.02 4.84
C GLU A 156 8.64 0.77 4.13
N LEU A 157 7.36 0.44 4.34
CA LEU A 157 6.65 -0.62 3.64
C LEU A 157 5.49 -0.02 2.83
N ILE A 158 5.44 -0.33 1.53
CA ILE A 158 4.32 0.04 0.67
C ILE A 158 3.63 -1.22 0.18
N VAL A 159 2.33 -1.28 0.35
CA VAL A 159 1.48 -2.36 -0.17
C VAL A 159 0.54 -1.78 -1.22
N TYR A 160 0.73 -2.18 -2.47
CA TYR A 160 -0.19 -1.85 -3.56
C TYR A 160 -1.22 -2.96 -3.70
N TYR A 161 -2.47 -2.67 -3.35
CA TYR A 161 -3.58 -3.52 -3.70
C TYR A 161 -3.97 -3.22 -5.15
N TRP A 162 -3.44 -4.03 -6.05
CA TRP A 162 -3.63 -3.85 -7.48
C TRP A 162 -4.89 -4.57 -7.96
N ARG A 163 -5.75 -3.82 -8.66
CA ARG A 163 -6.93 -4.36 -9.32
C ARG A 163 -6.97 -3.87 -10.77
N GLU A 164 -7.33 -4.75 -11.68
CA GLU A 164 -7.57 -4.38 -13.07
C GLU A 164 -8.81 -3.51 -13.21
N GLY A 165 -8.83 -2.74 -14.30
CA GLY A 165 -9.91 -1.84 -14.64
C GLY A 165 -9.79 -0.45 -14.02
N GLY A 166 -10.47 0.49 -14.68
CA GLY A 166 -10.48 1.89 -14.29
C GLY A 166 -9.24 2.70 -14.67
N LEU A 167 -8.21 2.05 -15.21
CA LEU A 167 -7.05 2.66 -15.86
C LEU A 167 -6.91 2.07 -17.26
N ASP A 168 -6.51 2.88 -18.22
CA ASP A 168 -6.04 2.38 -19.50
C ASP A 168 -4.58 1.85 -19.40
N SER A 169 -4.05 1.31 -20.49
CA SER A 169 -2.69 0.74 -20.49
C SER A 169 -1.60 1.77 -20.21
N GLY A 170 -1.76 3.00 -20.74
CA GLY A 170 -0.80 4.09 -20.52
C GLY A 170 -0.84 4.60 -19.08
N GLU A 171 -2.02 4.75 -18.51
CA GLU A 171 -2.20 5.12 -17.11
C GLU A 171 -1.64 4.04 -16.16
N THR A 172 -1.84 2.76 -16.49
CA THR A 172 -1.29 1.62 -15.76
C THR A 172 0.24 1.66 -15.77
N GLU A 173 0.85 1.81 -16.94
CA GLU A 173 2.31 1.89 -17.07
C GLU A 173 2.89 3.08 -16.31
N LEU A 174 2.27 4.26 -16.44
CA LEU A 174 2.70 5.46 -15.73
C LEU A 174 2.64 5.25 -14.21
N PHE A 175 1.55 4.69 -13.70
CA PHE A 175 1.39 4.42 -12.28
C PHE A 175 2.43 3.44 -11.74
N LEU A 176 2.68 2.34 -12.46
CA LEU A 176 3.69 1.35 -12.07
C LEU A 176 5.10 1.94 -12.09
N ARG A 177 5.41 2.75 -13.10
CA ARG A 177 6.69 3.45 -13.21
C ARG A 177 6.92 4.40 -12.03
N GLU A 178 5.91 5.18 -11.64
CA GLU A 178 5.98 6.05 -10.45
C GLU A 178 6.12 5.25 -9.15
N ALA A 179 5.44 4.10 -9.04
CA ALA A 179 5.55 3.22 -7.88
C ALA A 179 6.97 2.64 -7.72
N VAL A 180 7.57 2.20 -8.83
CA VAL A 180 8.95 1.69 -8.86
C VAL A 180 9.96 2.82 -8.60
N ALA A 181 9.75 4.00 -9.19
CA ALA A 181 10.60 5.16 -8.96
C ALA A 181 10.60 5.56 -7.48
N PHE A 182 9.42 5.64 -6.87
CA PHE A 182 9.30 5.96 -5.44
C PHE A 182 9.95 4.89 -4.54
N HIS A 183 9.86 3.61 -4.91
CA HIS A 183 10.61 2.55 -4.20
C HIS A 183 12.11 2.86 -4.16
N GLY A 184 12.69 3.26 -5.30
CA GLY A 184 14.12 3.54 -5.45
C GLY A 184 14.62 4.79 -4.71
N GLU A 185 13.75 5.69 -4.28
CA GLU A 185 14.13 6.96 -3.60
C GLU A 185 14.66 6.76 -2.19
N ALA A 186 14.35 5.65 -1.53
CA ALA A 186 14.82 5.37 -0.18
C ALA A 186 15.42 3.97 -0.07
N PRO A 187 16.75 3.85 0.20
CA PRO A 187 17.35 2.57 0.52
C PRO A 187 16.63 1.93 1.72
N GLY A 188 16.24 0.67 1.59
CA GLY A 188 15.51 -0.04 2.64
C GLY A 188 13.99 0.07 2.56
N ARG A 189 13.41 0.86 1.65
CA ARG A 189 11.98 0.84 1.39
C ARG A 189 11.59 -0.48 0.75
N THR A 190 10.57 -1.12 1.28
CA THR A 190 10.03 -2.39 0.75
C THR A 190 8.71 -2.14 0.04
N THR A 191 8.52 -2.77 -1.10
CA THR A 191 7.29 -2.63 -1.89
C THR A 191 6.72 -3.99 -2.23
N ILE A 192 5.44 -4.20 -1.93
CA ILE A 192 4.70 -5.43 -2.25
C ILE A 192 3.47 -5.06 -3.09
N PHE A 193 3.40 -5.60 -4.31
CA PHE A 193 2.19 -5.55 -5.13
C PHE A 193 1.35 -6.81 -4.86
N LEU A 194 0.07 -6.63 -4.54
CA LEU A 194 -0.91 -7.72 -4.50
C LEU A 194 -1.69 -7.64 -5.81
N ALA A 195 -1.46 -8.57 -6.73
CA ALA A 195 -1.99 -8.53 -8.09
C ALA A 195 -2.82 -9.77 -8.42
N PRO A 196 -3.83 -9.68 -9.31
CA PRO A 196 -4.64 -10.82 -9.71
C PRO A 196 -3.89 -11.81 -10.59
N HIS A 197 -2.89 -11.36 -11.36
CA HIS A 197 -2.01 -12.17 -12.21
C HIS A 197 -0.75 -11.37 -12.58
N GLU A 198 0.28 -12.05 -13.08
CA GLU A 198 1.58 -11.44 -13.44
C GLU A 198 1.44 -10.32 -14.48
N GLY A 199 0.62 -10.55 -15.51
CA GLY A 199 0.41 -9.58 -16.58
C GLY A 199 -0.20 -8.24 -16.14
N ALA A 200 -0.85 -8.21 -14.96
CA ALA A 200 -1.42 -6.99 -14.41
C ALA A 200 -0.35 -5.93 -14.02
N LEU A 201 0.91 -6.34 -13.93
CA LEU A 201 2.06 -5.48 -13.61
C LEU A 201 2.98 -5.24 -14.82
N ALA A 202 2.50 -5.54 -16.03
CA ALA A 202 3.24 -5.25 -17.25
C ALA A 202 3.49 -3.74 -17.39
N GLY A 203 4.76 -3.36 -17.63
CA GLY A 203 5.20 -1.94 -17.64
C GLY A 203 5.95 -1.51 -16.36
N GLY A 204 5.89 -2.26 -15.26
CA GLY A 204 6.65 -2.00 -14.03
C GLY A 204 8.10 -2.50 -14.04
N GLY A 205 8.59 -3.01 -15.17
CA GLY A 205 9.91 -3.67 -15.26
C GLY A 205 9.88 -5.10 -14.74
N THR A 206 11.06 -5.63 -14.38
CA THR A 206 11.17 -6.99 -13.83
C THR A 206 10.92 -6.95 -12.32
N ILE A 207 9.71 -7.30 -11.90
CA ILE A 207 9.34 -7.44 -10.49
C ILE A 207 9.31 -8.93 -10.15
N PRO A 208 10.06 -9.42 -9.15
CA PRO A 208 9.99 -10.81 -8.70
C PRO A 208 8.57 -11.18 -8.26
N VAL A 209 8.07 -12.30 -8.76
CA VAL A 209 6.71 -12.78 -8.51
C VAL A 209 6.71 -13.96 -7.57
N VAL A 210 5.75 -13.97 -6.67
CA VAL A 210 5.42 -15.05 -5.74
C VAL A 210 3.94 -15.36 -5.89
N HIS A 211 3.58 -16.62 -6.01
CA HIS A 211 2.19 -17.03 -6.09
C HIS A 211 1.66 -17.40 -4.71
N LEU A 212 0.47 -16.91 -4.37
CA LEU A 212 -0.29 -17.40 -3.22
C LEU A 212 -1.38 -18.35 -3.72
N THR A 213 -1.06 -19.63 -3.74
CA THR A 213 -1.91 -20.71 -4.29
C THR A 213 -2.34 -21.64 -3.18
N LYS A 214 -3.64 -21.93 -3.09
CA LYS A 214 -4.22 -22.85 -2.07
C LYS A 214 -3.79 -22.53 -0.63
N GLY A 215 -3.54 -21.26 -0.34
CA GLY A 215 -3.15 -20.75 0.97
C GLY A 215 -1.65 -20.87 1.29
N ARG A 216 -0.79 -21.14 0.32
CA ARG A 216 0.67 -21.23 0.47
C ARG A 216 1.38 -20.36 -0.55
N PHE A 217 2.53 -19.83 -0.16
CA PHE A 217 3.42 -19.09 -1.06
C PHE A 217 4.31 -20.09 -1.83
N GLU A 218 4.32 -19.93 -3.16
CA GLU A 218 5.10 -20.74 -4.11
C GLU A 218 6.02 -19.85 -4.95
#